data_053c36fbc47c52a666f8d6acac9bddf0
#
_entry.id   053c36fbc47c52a666f8d6acac9bddf0
#
_cell.length_a   1.000
_cell.length_b   1.000
_cell.length_c   1.000
_cell.angle_alpha   90.00
_cell.angle_beta   90.00
_cell.angle_gamma   90.00
#
_symmetry.space_group_name_H-M   'P 1'
#
loop_
_entity.id
_entity.type
_entity.pdbx_description
1 polymer ?
#
loop_
_entity_poly.entity_id
_entity_poly.type
_entity_poly.pdbx_seq_one_letter_code
_entity_poly.pdbx_strand_id
1 'polypeptide(L)'
;MHKSLVRTAAACVATVAAFAAAPAHAGKTLDSIKSRGQVVCGVNTGLAGFSAADSNGKWSGLDVDICRALAAAVLGDGEKVKYVPLNAQQRFTTLQSGEVDILSRNTTFSLTRDASLGLHQTAVTYYDGQGFMVPTKSGIKSAKQLKGQTICVQSGTTTEKNLTDYSKAHNLGFKPVVFEKVEAATGAYFAGR
;
A
#
# COMPACT_ATOMS: atom_id res chain seq x y z
N MET A 1 6.88 57.47 -28.75
CA MET A 1 7.16 56.01 -28.80
C MET A 1 7.38 55.38 -27.39
N HIS A 2 8.02 56.03 -26.41
CA HIS A 2 8.28 55.44 -25.08
C HIS A 2 7.03 55.12 -24.22
N LYS A 3 5.95 55.95 -24.31
CA LYS A 3 4.72 55.72 -23.50
C LYS A 3 3.91 54.50 -23.94
N SER A 4 3.99 54.08 -25.21
CA SER A 4 3.30 52.92 -25.74
C SER A 4 3.99 51.60 -25.31
N LEU A 5 5.31 51.57 -25.32
CA LEU A 5 6.12 50.41 -24.89
C LEU A 5 5.94 50.11 -23.39
N VAL A 6 5.87 51.13 -22.53
CA VAL A 6 5.66 50.94 -21.09
C VAL A 6 4.25 50.40 -20.79
N ARG A 7 3.23 50.81 -21.52
CA ARG A 7 1.87 50.33 -21.36
C ARG A 7 1.74 48.85 -21.80
N THR A 8 2.43 48.44 -22.88
CA THR A 8 2.43 47.05 -23.36
C THR A 8 3.17 46.15 -22.39
N ALA A 9 4.31 46.58 -21.84
CA ALA A 9 5.05 45.80 -20.86
C ALA A 9 4.27 45.64 -19.54
N ALA A 10 3.57 46.64 -19.07
CA ALA A 10 2.73 46.58 -17.87
C ALA A 10 1.53 45.62 -18.05
N ALA A 11 0.92 45.57 -19.25
CA ALA A 11 -0.17 44.66 -19.55
C ALA A 11 0.32 43.20 -19.60
N CYS A 12 1.50 42.92 -20.16
CA CYS A 12 2.07 41.57 -20.17
C CYS A 12 2.41 41.03 -18.76
N VAL A 13 2.95 41.90 -17.89
CA VAL A 13 3.25 41.51 -16.49
C VAL A 13 1.98 41.22 -15.69
N ALA A 14 0.92 42.01 -15.87
CA ALA A 14 -0.37 41.76 -15.23
C ALA A 14 -1.03 40.47 -15.67
N THR A 15 -0.88 40.05 -16.94
CA THR A 15 -1.44 38.79 -17.46
C THR A 15 -0.70 37.58 -16.89
N VAL A 16 0.61 37.62 -16.73
CA VAL A 16 1.42 36.55 -16.15
C VAL A 16 1.11 36.40 -14.65
N ALA A 17 0.92 37.50 -13.92
CA ALA A 17 0.55 37.43 -12.50
C ALA A 17 -0.85 36.85 -12.24
N ALA A 18 -1.80 37.01 -13.17
CA ALA A 18 -3.12 36.44 -13.06
C ALA A 18 -3.14 34.92 -13.23
N PHE A 19 -2.23 34.35 -14.04
CA PHE A 19 -2.08 32.89 -14.17
C PHE A 19 -1.38 32.24 -12.98
N ALA A 20 -0.54 32.98 -12.23
CA ALA A 20 0.12 32.46 -11.03
C ALA A 20 -0.80 32.38 -9.80
N ALA A 21 -1.97 33.01 -9.84
CA ALA A 21 -2.94 33.05 -8.74
C ALA A 21 -4.09 32.04 -8.88
N ALA A 22 -4.01 31.07 -9.82
CA ALA A 22 -4.98 30.00 -9.87
C ALA A 22 -4.91 29.18 -8.55
N PRO A 23 -6.02 29.07 -7.78
CA PRO A 23 -6.00 28.30 -6.55
C PRO A 23 -5.63 26.87 -6.89
N ALA A 24 -4.59 26.34 -6.25
CA ALA A 24 -4.31 24.92 -6.30
C ALA A 24 -5.49 24.19 -5.65
N HIS A 25 -6.38 23.61 -6.44
CA HIS A 25 -7.45 22.80 -5.90
C HIS A 25 -6.84 21.57 -5.24
N ALA A 26 -7.10 21.43 -3.95
CA ALA A 26 -6.88 20.17 -3.27
C ALA A 26 -7.64 19.07 -4.04
N GLY A 27 -6.99 17.90 -4.26
CA GLY A 27 -7.62 16.85 -5.03
C GLY A 27 -8.94 16.38 -4.41
N LYS A 28 -9.87 15.88 -5.22
CA LYS A 28 -11.22 15.46 -4.80
C LYS A 28 -11.24 14.58 -3.54
N THR A 29 -10.24 13.73 -3.36
CA THR A 29 -10.10 12.86 -2.18
C THR A 29 -9.90 13.68 -0.91
N LEU A 30 -9.04 14.69 -0.92
CA LEU A 30 -8.81 15.56 0.24
C LEU A 30 -10.05 16.37 0.61
N ASP A 31 -10.77 16.89 -0.39
CA ASP A 31 -12.02 17.61 -0.17
C ASP A 31 -13.10 16.70 0.44
N SER A 32 -13.18 15.45 -0.03
CA SER A 32 -14.07 14.42 0.51
C SER A 32 -13.74 14.09 1.97
N ILE A 33 -12.45 13.90 2.30
CA ILE A 33 -11.99 13.64 3.67
C ILE A 33 -12.39 14.80 4.60
N LYS A 34 -12.13 16.03 4.18
CA LYS A 34 -12.45 17.23 4.97
C LYS A 34 -13.97 17.39 5.16
N SER A 35 -14.75 17.19 4.12
CA SER A 35 -16.21 17.27 4.16
C SER A 35 -16.84 16.17 5.07
N ARG A 36 -16.31 14.97 5.01
CA ARG A 36 -16.74 13.82 5.82
C ARG A 36 -16.23 13.90 7.26
N GLY A 37 -15.12 14.61 7.49
CA GLY A 37 -14.48 14.72 8.80
C GLY A 37 -13.80 13.44 9.27
N GLN A 38 -13.47 12.53 8.37
CA GLN A 38 -12.86 11.24 8.67
C GLN A 38 -12.04 10.72 7.50
N VAL A 39 -10.85 10.13 7.77
CA VAL A 39 -10.06 9.36 6.81
C VAL A 39 -10.55 7.91 6.79
N VAL A 40 -10.80 7.35 5.62
CA VAL A 40 -11.08 5.91 5.44
C VAL A 40 -9.81 5.23 4.96
N CYS A 41 -9.20 4.42 5.82
CA CYS A 41 -7.90 3.82 5.60
C CYS A 41 -8.01 2.30 5.43
N GLY A 42 -7.57 1.78 4.27
CA GLY A 42 -7.44 0.36 4.01
C GLY A 42 -6.20 -0.21 4.70
N VAL A 43 -6.39 -1.21 5.57
CA VAL A 43 -5.34 -1.86 6.36
C VAL A 43 -5.31 -3.37 6.12
N ASN A 44 -4.30 -4.09 6.62
CA ASN A 44 -4.28 -5.55 6.54
C ASN A 44 -5.34 -6.16 7.46
N THR A 45 -5.75 -7.38 7.16
CA THR A 45 -6.75 -8.14 7.94
C THR A 45 -6.26 -8.56 9.33
N GLY A 46 -4.91 -8.64 9.53
CA GLY A 46 -4.32 -9.02 10.79
C GLY A 46 -2.83 -9.34 10.65
N LEU A 47 -1.97 -8.31 10.56
CA LEU A 47 -0.52 -8.46 10.53
C LEU A 47 0.09 -7.79 11.76
N ALA A 48 0.50 -8.59 12.72
CA ALA A 48 1.08 -8.12 13.98
C ALA A 48 2.25 -7.15 13.75
N GLY A 49 2.28 -6.04 14.48
CA GLY A 49 3.28 -4.96 14.33
C GLY A 49 2.99 -3.97 13.21
N PHE A 50 2.14 -4.30 12.23
CA PHE A 50 1.77 -3.43 11.10
C PHE A 50 0.31 -2.97 11.20
N SER A 51 -0.64 -3.88 11.12
CA SER A 51 -2.06 -3.58 11.35
C SER A 51 -2.77 -4.81 11.90
N ALA A 52 -3.19 -4.73 13.14
CA ALA A 52 -3.97 -5.77 13.80
C ALA A 52 -4.95 -5.14 14.79
N ALA A 53 -6.16 -5.67 14.85
CA ALA A 53 -7.13 -5.33 15.87
C ALA A 53 -6.98 -6.27 17.08
N ASP A 54 -7.10 -5.72 18.29
CA ASP A 54 -7.19 -6.50 19.50
C ASP A 54 -8.62 -7.08 19.69
N SER A 55 -8.83 -7.80 20.80
CA SER A 55 -10.13 -8.39 21.15
C SER A 55 -11.26 -7.36 21.35
N ASN A 56 -10.92 -6.08 21.57
CA ASN A 56 -11.86 -4.98 21.73
C ASN A 56 -12.07 -4.21 20.41
N GLY A 57 -11.46 -4.67 19.31
CA GLY A 57 -11.53 -4.02 18.02
C GLY A 57 -10.61 -2.79 17.87
N LYS A 58 -9.70 -2.54 18.82
CA LYS A 58 -8.75 -1.43 18.73
C LYS A 58 -7.60 -1.81 17.82
N TRP A 59 -7.41 -1.02 16.77
CA TRP A 59 -6.33 -1.17 15.80
C TRP A 59 -5.00 -0.62 16.30
N SER A 60 -3.91 -1.32 15.98
CA SER A 60 -2.54 -0.91 16.33
C SER A 60 -1.52 -1.39 15.28
N GLY A 61 -0.35 -0.73 15.27
CA GLY A 61 0.80 -1.05 14.45
C GLY A 61 1.19 0.06 13.47
N LEU A 62 2.32 -0.11 12.81
CA LEU A 62 2.93 0.90 11.93
C LEU A 62 1.97 1.44 10.86
N ASP A 63 1.26 0.55 10.15
CA ASP A 63 0.33 0.94 9.10
C ASP A 63 -0.84 1.77 9.66
N VAL A 64 -1.30 1.42 10.88
CA VAL A 64 -2.36 2.12 11.61
C VAL A 64 -1.90 3.52 12.03
N ASP A 65 -0.67 3.64 12.51
CA ASP A 65 -0.11 4.92 12.95
C ASP A 65 0.12 5.88 11.79
N ILE A 66 0.44 5.38 10.59
CA ILE A 66 0.47 6.19 9.36
C ILE A 66 -0.92 6.75 9.03
N CYS A 67 -1.99 5.95 9.16
CA CYS A 67 -3.36 6.44 8.96
C CYS A 67 -3.72 7.53 9.99
N ARG A 68 -3.32 7.35 11.26
CA ARG A 68 -3.51 8.36 12.32
C ARG A 68 -2.75 9.64 12.04
N ALA A 69 -1.48 9.52 11.62
CA ALA A 69 -0.67 10.68 11.26
C ALA A 69 -1.30 11.48 10.12
N LEU A 70 -1.84 10.80 9.10
CA LEU A 70 -2.57 11.44 8.01
C LEU A 70 -3.83 12.16 8.51
N ALA A 71 -4.63 11.51 9.36
CA ALA A 71 -5.83 12.13 9.93
C ALA A 71 -5.48 13.34 10.81
N ALA A 72 -4.44 13.25 11.62
CA ALA A 72 -3.94 14.38 12.40
C ALA A 72 -3.52 15.56 11.50
N ALA A 73 -2.80 15.28 10.41
CA ALA A 73 -2.35 16.31 9.48
C ALA A 73 -3.51 16.98 8.71
N VAL A 74 -4.52 16.23 8.31
CA VAL A 74 -5.63 16.72 7.47
C VAL A 74 -6.79 17.30 8.29
N LEU A 75 -7.10 16.68 9.44
CA LEU A 75 -8.29 16.96 10.26
C LEU A 75 -7.97 17.49 11.66
N GLY A 76 -6.66 17.60 12.01
CA GLY A 76 -6.22 18.04 13.33
C GLY A 76 -6.41 16.98 14.44
N ASP A 77 -6.82 15.75 14.10
CA ASP A 77 -7.14 14.70 15.07
C ASP A 77 -6.82 13.31 14.50
N GLY A 78 -5.88 12.62 15.12
CA GLY A 78 -5.43 11.27 14.70
C GLY A 78 -6.45 10.16 14.94
N GLU A 79 -7.48 10.40 15.73
CA GLU A 79 -8.53 9.39 15.98
C GLU A 79 -9.65 9.44 14.92
N LYS A 80 -9.66 10.43 14.04
CA LYS A 80 -10.63 10.55 12.94
C LYS A 80 -10.30 9.62 11.77
N VAL A 81 -10.14 8.34 12.06
CA VAL A 81 -9.86 7.28 11.09
C VAL A 81 -10.90 6.17 11.17
N LYS A 82 -11.39 5.75 10.01
CA LYS A 82 -12.13 4.49 9.84
C LYS A 82 -11.18 3.47 9.21
N TYR A 83 -10.92 2.37 9.88
CA TYR A 83 -10.12 1.28 9.34
C TYR A 83 -10.97 0.29 8.57
N VAL A 84 -10.54 -0.09 7.36
CA VAL A 84 -11.17 -1.09 6.50
C VAL A 84 -10.17 -2.22 6.27
N PRO A 85 -10.38 -3.39 6.92
CA PRO A 85 -9.49 -4.53 6.71
C PRO A 85 -9.70 -5.13 5.32
N LEU A 86 -8.63 -5.22 4.53
CA LEU A 86 -8.63 -5.70 3.16
C LEU A 86 -7.62 -6.82 2.98
N ASN A 87 -7.97 -7.87 2.25
CA ASN A 87 -6.98 -8.86 1.82
C ASN A 87 -6.13 -8.32 0.64
N ALA A 88 -5.15 -9.10 0.19
CA ALA A 88 -4.23 -8.65 -0.83
C ALA A 88 -4.87 -8.51 -2.22
N GLN A 89 -5.94 -9.23 -2.51
CA GLN A 89 -6.64 -9.18 -3.79
C GLN A 89 -7.59 -7.98 -3.88
N GLN A 90 -8.32 -7.69 -2.79
CA GLN A 90 -9.36 -6.64 -2.75
C GLN A 90 -8.79 -5.22 -2.68
N ARG A 91 -7.62 -5.04 -2.07
CA ARG A 91 -7.08 -3.71 -1.70
C ARG A 91 -7.06 -2.70 -2.85
N PHE A 92 -6.68 -3.11 -4.05
CA PHE A 92 -6.52 -2.17 -5.17
C PHE A 92 -7.87 -1.76 -5.77
N THR A 93 -8.79 -2.71 -5.94
CA THR A 93 -10.15 -2.40 -6.43
C THR A 93 -10.91 -1.51 -5.46
N THR A 94 -10.76 -1.75 -4.15
CA THR A 94 -11.35 -0.93 -3.10
C THR A 94 -10.78 0.49 -3.07
N LEU A 95 -9.48 0.66 -3.34
CA LEU A 95 -8.88 2.00 -3.49
C LEU A 95 -9.36 2.69 -4.77
N GLN A 96 -9.38 1.97 -5.89
CA GLN A 96 -9.79 2.52 -7.19
C GLN A 96 -11.27 2.91 -7.23
N SER A 97 -12.13 2.20 -6.50
CA SER A 97 -13.56 2.57 -6.36
C SER A 97 -13.80 3.77 -5.46
N GLY A 98 -12.79 4.21 -4.70
CA GLY A 98 -12.93 5.30 -3.73
C GLY A 98 -13.61 4.89 -2.42
N GLU A 99 -13.79 3.59 -2.17
CA GLU A 99 -14.31 3.08 -0.90
C GLU A 99 -13.35 3.32 0.26
N VAL A 100 -12.04 3.34 -0.01
CA VAL A 100 -11.01 3.84 0.88
C VAL A 100 -10.25 5.01 0.24
N ASP A 101 -9.81 5.96 1.07
CA ASP A 101 -9.07 7.14 0.61
C ASP A 101 -7.58 6.83 0.38
N ILE A 102 -7.06 5.91 1.19
CA ILE A 102 -5.64 5.51 1.19
C ILE A 102 -5.52 4.04 1.60
N LEU A 103 -4.47 3.39 1.09
CA LEU A 103 -4.01 2.11 1.58
C LEU A 103 -2.74 2.31 2.39
N SER A 104 -2.79 2.03 3.70
CA SER A 104 -1.62 1.89 4.55
C SER A 104 -1.57 0.45 5.03
N ARG A 105 -0.84 -0.36 4.29
CA ARG A 105 -0.68 -1.78 4.56
C ARG A 105 0.56 -2.30 3.83
N ASN A 106 1.00 -3.54 4.13
CA ASN A 106 2.13 -4.24 3.53
C ASN A 106 2.00 -4.40 1.99
N THR A 107 2.03 -3.27 1.28
CA THR A 107 1.89 -3.19 -0.17
C THR A 107 3.22 -2.80 -0.80
N THR A 108 3.84 -3.76 -1.50
CA THR A 108 5.13 -3.54 -2.16
C THR A 108 5.02 -2.47 -3.24
N PHE A 109 5.94 -1.51 -3.25
CA PHE A 109 6.14 -0.61 -4.37
C PHE A 109 6.57 -1.41 -5.62
N SER A 110 5.93 -1.18 -6.75
CA SER A 110 6.38 -1.72 -8.04
C SER A 110 5.91 -0.85 -9.19
N LEU A 111 6.75 -0.77 -10.23
CA LEU A 111 6.44 0.00 -11.44
C LEU A 111 5.11 -0.45 -12.09
N THR A 112 4.81 -1.75 -12.09
CA THR A 112 3.54 -2.26 -12.62
C THR A 112 2.34 -1.70 -11.86
N ARG A 113 2.42 -1.62 -10.52
CA ARG A 113 1.31 -1.08 -9.70
C ARG A 113 1.12 0.40 -9.92
N ASP A 114 2.20 1.14 -10.05
CA ASP A 114 2.18 2.58 -10.31
C ASP A 114 1.67 2.86 -11.73
N ALA A 115 2.36 2.33 -12.75
CA ALA A 115 2.09 2.65 -14.15
C ALA A 115 0.86 1.95 -14.73
N SER A 116 0.60 0.67 -14.38
CA SER A 116 -0.45 -0.13 -15.03
C SER A 116 -1.77 -0.13 -14.28
N LEU A 117 -1.75 0.05 -12.95
CA LEU A 117 -2.98 0.08 -12.14
C LEU A 117 -3.45 1.50 -11.83
N GLY A 118 -2.74 2.52 -12.28
CA GLY A 118 -3.08 3.92 -11.99
C GLY A 118 -3.03 4.25 -10.50
N LEU A 119 -2.20 3.53 -9.74
CA LEU A 119 -2.04 3.74 -8.31
C LEU A 119 -0.91 4.73 -8.07
N HIS A 120 -1.15 5.70 -7.20
CA HIS A 120 -0.12 6.64 -6.80
C HIS A 120 0.51 6.22 -5.48
N GLN A 121 1.82 5.92 -5.50
CA GLN A 121 2.55 5.55 -4.29
C GLN A 121 3.20 6.78 -3.68
N THR A 122 2.73 7.17 -2.49
CA THR A 122 3.07 8.45 -1.85
C THR A 122 4.34 8.37 -1.02
N ALA A 123 4.60 7.26 -0.33
CA ALA A 123 5.75 7.07 0.53
C ALA A 123 6.09 5.59 0.73
N VAL A 124 7.37 5.33 0.99
CA VAL A 124 7.85 4.04 1.50
C VAL A 124 7.96 4.14 3.02
N THR A 125 7.16 3.38 3.73
CA THR A 125 7.08 3.40 5.20
C THR A 125 7.92 2.32 5.85
N TYR A 126 8.30 1.28 5.10
CA TYR A 126 9.09 0.16 5.57
C TYR A 126 9.86 -0.50 4.42
N TYR A 127 11.11 -0.87 4.66
CA TYR A 127 11.92 -1.67 3.73
C TYR A 127 11.97 -3.11 4.22
N ASP A 128 11.52 -4.04 3.40
CA ASP A 128 11.52 -5.47 3.69
C ASP A 128 12.21 -6.29 2.61
N GLY A 129 12.13 -7.62 2.74
CA GLY A 129 12.61 -8.57 1.76
C GLY A 129 11.76 -9.83 1.77
N GLN A 130 11.89 -10.64 0.73
CA GLN A 130 11.24 -11.94 0.63
C GLN A 130 12.22 -13.06 0.94
N GLY A 131 11.76 -14.01 1.77
CA GLY A 131 12.52 -15.20 2.12
C GLY A 131 11.61 -16.43 2.25
N PHE A 132 12.22 -17.56 2.57
CA PHE A 132 11.52 -18.80 2.87
C PHE A 132 11.60 -19.10 4.36
N MET A 133 10.46 -19.29 4.99
CA MET A 133 10.39 -19.78 6.37
C MET A 133 10.42 -21.31 6.35
N VAL A 134 11.39 -21.87 7.07
CA VAL A 134 11.57 -23.33 7.20
C VAL A 134 11.77 -23.69 8.66
N PRO A 135 11.46 -24.94 9.09
CA PRO A 135 11.73 -25.37 10.45
C PRO A 135 13.23 -25.33 10.74
N THR A 136 13.62 -24.78 11.89
CA THR A 136 15.02 -24.67 12.29
C THR A 136 15.78 -26.02 12.23
N LYS A 137 15.08 -27.10 12.64
CA LYS A 137 15.65 -28.48 12.63
C LYS A 137 15.78 -29.06 11.21
N SER A 138 15.24 -28.43 10.15
CA SER A 138 15.35 -28.96 8.78
C SER A 138 16.78 -28.90 8.22
N GLY A 139 17.64 -28.05 8.77
CA GLY A 139 18.99 -27.83 8.28
C GLY A 139 19.05 -27.13 6.92
N ILE A 140 17.92 -26.71 6.34
CA ILE A 140 17.86 -26.01 5.04
C ILE A 140 18.50 -24.64 5.17
N LYS A 141 19.48 -24.36 4.30
CA LYS A 141 20.24 -23.10 4.25
C LYS A 141 20.04 -22.32 2.95
N SER A 142 19.40 -22.93 1.94
CA SER A 142 19.23 -22.33 0.62
C SER A 142 17.87 -22.70 0.03
N ALA A 143 17.25 -21.76 -0.68
CA ALA A 143 16.01 -22.01 -1.42
C ALA A 143 16.13 -23.14 -2.45
N LYS A 144 17.33 -23.40 -2.98
CA LYS A 144 17.59 -24.52 -3.91
C LYS A 144 17.35 -25.90 -3.27
N GLN A 145 17.52 -25.99 -1.95
CA GLN A 145 17.26 -27.25 -1.21
C GLN A 145 15.75 -27.54 -1.03
N LEU A 146 14.90 -26.57 -1.38
CA LEU A 146 13.44 -26.73 -1.37
C LEU A 146 12.89 -27.28 -2.70
N LYS A 147 13.73 -27.77 -3.61
CA LYS A 147 13.30 -28.31 -4.91
C LYS A 147 12.17 -29.33 -4.74
N GLY A 148 11.08 -29.14 -5.49
CA GLY A 148 9.88 -29.99 -5.47
C GLY A 148 8.99 -29.85 -4.24
N GLN A 149 9.35 -29.01 -3.28
CA GLN A 149 8.59 -28.83 -2.04
C GLN A 149 7.30 -28.04 -2.25
N THR A 150 6.37 -28.27 -1.34
CA THR A 150 5.14 -27.48 -1.20
C THR A 150 5.45 -26.16 -0.48
N ILE A 151 5.01 -25.04 -1.02
CA ILE A 151 5.27 -23.71 -0.47
C ILE A 151 3.95 -22.96 -0.28
N CYS A 152 3.65 -22.59 0.96
CA CYS A 152 2.49 -21.75 1.29
C CYS A 152 2.75 -20.31 0.88
N VAL A 153 1.79 -19.67 0.22
CA VAL A 153 1.90 -18.29 -0.24
C VAL A 153 0.54 -17.59 -0.23
N GLN A 154 0.53 -16.27 -0.03
CA GLN A 154 -0.69 -15.48 -0.10
C GLN A 154 -0.96 -15.01 -1.53
N SER A 155 -2.21 -15.19 -2.02
CA SER A 155 -2.64 -14.75 -3.36
C SER A 155 -2.65 -13.22 -3.52
N GLY A 156 -2.45 -12.76 -4.75
CA GLY A 156 -2.47 -11.33 -5.11
C GLY A 156 -1.28 -10.53 -4.58
N THR A 157 -0.18 -11.21 -4.24
CA THR A 157 1.04 -10.61 -3.70
C THR A 157 2.20 -10.65 -4.69
N THR A 158 3.18 -9.76 -4.49
CA THR A 158 4.48 -9.87 -5.17
C THR A 158 5.22 -11.14 -4.75
N THR A 159 4.97 -11.62 -3.53
CA THR A 159 5.54 -12.85 -2.98
C THR A 159 5.13 -14.07 -3.79
N GLU A 160 3.86 -14.18 -4.17
CA GLU A 160 3.34 -15.25 -5.04
C GLU A 160 4.00 -15.22 -6.43
N LYS A 161 4.05 -14.01 -7.04
CA LYS A 161 4.69 -13.82 -8.34
C LYS A 161 6.17 -14.19 -8.29
N ASN A 162 6.91 -13.66 -7.34
CA ASN A 162 8.34 -13.91 -7.19
C ASN A 162 8.64 -15.38 -6.89
N LEU A 163 7.79 -16.07 -6.12
CA LEU A 163 7.91 -17.52 -5.88
C LEU A 163 7.87 -18.29 -7.21
N THR A 164 6.89 -17.95 -8.06
CA THR A 164 6.70 -18.60 -9.36
C THR A 164 7.88 -18.31 -10.29
N ASP A 165 8.30 -17.06 -10.38
CA ASP A 165 9.41 -16.63 -11.25
C ASP A 165 10.74 -17.27 -10.79
N TYR A 166 11.01 -17.27 -9.50
CA TYR A 166 12.21 -17.88 -8.92
C TYR A 166 12.23 -19.39 -9.16
N SER A 167 11.10 -20.08 -8.96
CA SER A 167 10.97 -21.52 -9.22
C SER A 167 11.29 -21.87 -10.67
N LYS A 168 10.78 -21.09 -11.63
CA LYS A 168 11.04 -21.27 -13.06
C LYS A 168 12.51 -20.99 -13.41
N ALA A 169 13.03 -19.85 -12.98
CA ALA A 169 14.40 -19.41 -13.29
C ALA A 169 15.47 -20.41 -12.81
N HIS A 170 15.18 -21.13 -11.73
CA HIS A 170 16.12 -22.09 -11.13
C HIS A 170 15.71 -23.55 -11.29
N ASN A 171 14.68 -23.87 -12.07
CA ASN A 171 14.17 -25.23 -12.28
C ASN A 171 13.87 -25.98 -10.96
N LEU A 172 13.22 -25.31 -10.01
CA LEU A 172 12.99 -25.86 -8.67
C LEU A 172 11.71 -26.66 -8.54
N GLY A 173 10.73 -26.44 -9.40
CA GLY A 173 9.47 -27.19 -9.41
C GLY A 173 8.69 -27.06 -8.11
N PHE A 174 8.65 -25.87 -7.49
CA PHE A 174 7.86 -25.60 -6.30
C PHE A 174 6.39 -25.88 -6.55
N LYS A 175 5.67 -26.36 -5.53
CA LYS A 175 4.23 -26.60 -5.55
C LYS A 175 3.54 -25.55 -4.66
N PRO A 176 3.08 -24.42 -5.23
CA PRO A 176 2.44 -23.38 -4.43
C PRO A 176 1.09 -23.87 -3.86
N VAL A 177 0.87 -23.64 -2.57
CA VAL A 177 -0.47 -23.71 -1.95
C VAL A 177 -0.85 -22.29 -1.58
N VAL A 178 -1.90 -21.79 -2.22
CA VAL A 178 -2.28 -20.40 -2.22
C VAL A 178 -3.40 -20.13 -1.21
N PHE A 179 -3.24 -19.10 -0.39
CA PHE A 179 -4.21 -18.70 0.63
C PHE A 179 -4.62 -17.24 0.42
N GLU A 180 -5.85 -16.90 0.75
CA GLU A 180 -6.32 -15.50 0.69
C GLU A 180 -5.76 -14.63 1.81
N LYS A 181 -5.53 -15.22 3.00
CA LYS A 181 -5.05 -14.54 4.20
C LYS A 181 -3.70 -15.10 4.63
N VAL A 182 -2.81 -14.22 5.10
CA VAL A 182 -1.48 -14.62 5.58
C VAL A 182 -1.56 -15.50 6.82
N GLU A 183 -2.54 -15.27 7.69
CA GLU A 183 -2.78 -16.08 8.89
C GLU A 183 -3.10 -17.53 8.54
N ALA A 184 -3.89 -17.76 7.47
CA ALA A 184 -4.21 -19.09 6.99
C ALA A 184 -2.98 -19.80 6.40
N ALA A 185 -2.13 -19.07 5.65
CA ALA A 185 -0.87 -19.62 5.13
C ALA A 185 0.08 -20.00 6.28
N THR A 186 0.20 -19.13 7.29
CA THR A 186 1.02 -19.38 8.48
C THR A 186 0.48 -20.56 9.30
N GLY A 187 -0.84 -20.62 9.50
CA GLY A 187 -1.47 -21.75 10.19
C GLY A 187 -1.27 -23.08 9.48
N ALA A 188 -1.37 -23.11 8.14
CA ALA A 188 -1.10 -24.29 7.34
C ALA A 188 0.36 -24.76 7.47
N TYR A 189 1.32 -23.83 7.46
CA TYR A 189 2.72 -24.13 7.68
C TYR A 189 2.96 -24.77 9.06
N PHE A 190 2.42 -24.21 10.13
CA PHE A 190 2.56 -24.78 11.48
C PHE A 190 1.81 -26.10 11.66
N ALA A 191 0.78 -26.37 10.86
CA ALA A 191 0.10 -27.66 10.78
C ALA A 191 0.84 -28.71 9.93
N GLY A 192 2.03 -28.39 9.39
CA GLY A 192 2.84 -29.31 8.61
C GLY A 192 2.38 -29.55 7.17
N ARG A 193 1.64 -28.59 6.59
CA ARG A 193 1.14 -28.66 5.21
C ARG A 193 2.11 -28.09 4.21
#